data_4a873365cdb2b09e56a92655144cbfea
#
_entry.id   4a873365cdb2b09e56a92655144cbfea
#
_cell.length_a   1.000
_cell.length_b   1.000
_cell.length_c   1.000
_cell.angle_alpha   90.00
_cell.angle_beta   90.00
_cell.angle_gamma   90.00
#
_symmetry.space_group_name_H-M   'P 1'
#
loop_
_entity.id
_entity.type
_entity.pdbx_description
1 polymer ?
#
loop_
_entity_poly.entity_id
_entity_poly.type
_entity_poly.pdbx_seq_one_letter_code
_entity_poly.pdbx_strand_id
1 'polypeptide(L)'
;FTLAGILVLIFASIKERKVMIPDREILKYAVPVCLAQTVGQYFFFYIGVAHTSGVKGAIITGLGNFIAILLSCLAFRSERMTGRKIAGCVLGFAGVVVINLMGNSLDMGFKLTGEGFILIAQLSYGISTVLINLFSRKVSPVVLSGTQFTMGGIVLTLIGVGMGGHLGNVTAGGVAIIFYLAMVSAVAYTLWSVLLAWNDVSKVAIFGFVNPLCSVILSALMLGEVKQA
;
A
#
# COMPACT_ATOMS: atom_id res chain seq x y z
N PHE A 1 -4.58 -10.86 0.96
CA PHE A 1 -5.00 -9.92 2.02
C PHE A 1 -5.87 -10.60 3.07
N THR A 2 -6.89 -11.39 2.72
CA THR A 2 -7.73 -12.09 3.72
C THR A 2 -6.88 -12.90 4.71
N LEU A 3 -5.97 -13.74 4.20
CA LEU A 3 -5.07 -14.52 5.03
C LEU A 3 -4.17 -13.63 5.90
N ALA A 4 -3.63 -12.56 5.33
CA ALA A 4 -2.83 -11.59 6.08
C ALA A 4 -3.62 -10.96 7.23
N GLY A 5 -4.86 -10.54 6.99
CA GLY A 5 -5.74 -9.98 8.00
C GLY A 5 -6.05 -10.97 9.13
N ILE A 6 -6.35 -12.22 8.78
CA ILE A 6 -6.59 -13.29 9.76
C ILE A 6 -5.34 -13.54 10.63
N LEU A 7 -4.15 -13.60 10.02
CA LEU A 7 -2.88 -13.78 10.75
C LEU A 7 -2.63 -12.63 11.73
N VAL A 8 -2.91 -11.38 11.35
CA VAL A 8 -2.80 -10.22 12.24
C VAL A 8 -3.77 -10.31 13.41
N LEU A 9 -5.04 -10.71 13.18
CA LEU A 9 -6.03 -10.86 14.25
C LEU A 9 -5.68 -12.01 15.20
N ILE A 10 -5.14 -13.12 14.68
CA ILE A 10 -4.64 -14.23 15.51
C ILE A 10 -3.48 -13.73 16.37
N PHE A 11 -2.50 -13.03 15.79
CA PHE A 11 -1.38 -12.47 16.53
C PHE A 11 -1.83 -11.51 17.63
N ALA A 12 -2.78 -10.60 17.30
CA ALA A 12 -3.36 -9.69 18.28
C ALA A 12 -4.04 -10.44 19.43
N SER A 13 -4.79 -11.50 19.10
CA SER A 13 -5.51 -12.32 20.09
C SER A 13 -4.57 -13.05 21.03
N ILE A 14 -3.46 -13.58 20.52
CA ILE A 14 -2.42 -14.26 21.33
C ILE A 14 -1.74 -13.26 22.27
N LYS A 15 -1.36 -12.07 21.74
CA LYS A 15 -0.69 -11.02 22.50
C LYS A 15 -1.54 -10.50 23.66
N GLU A 16 -2.81 -10.23 23.41
CA GLU A 16 -3.75 -9.69 24.39
C GLU A 16 -4.41 -10.79 25.27
N ARG A 17 -4.07 -12.07 25.04
CA ARG A 17 -4.67 -13.24 25.70
C ARG A 17 -6.20 -13.24 25.67
N LYS A 18 -6.79 -12.63 24.64
CA LYS A 18 -8.23 -12.50 24.44
C LYS A 18 -8.53 -12.61 22.96
N VAL A 19 -9.60 -13.31 22.60
CA VAL A 19 -10.05 -13.36 21.19
C VAL A 19 -10.46 -11.95 20.77
N MET A 20 -9.72 -11.38 19.81
CA MET A 20 -9.97 -10.03 19.28
C MET A 20 -10.99 -10.11 18.14
N ILE A 21 -12.27 -10.14 18.51
CA ILE A 21 -13.38 -10.04 17.54
C ILE A 21 -13.63 -8.54 17.29
N PRO A 22 -13.63 -8.09 16.04
CA PRO A 22 -13.94 -6.70 15.72
C PRO A 22 -15.35 -6.34 16.21
N ASP A 23 -15.42 -5.36 17.09
CA ASP A 23 -16.67 -4.78 17.56
C ASP A 23 -17.19 -3.70 16.59
N ARG A 24 -18.37 -3.17 16.89
CA ARG A 24 -18.99 -2.12 16.05
C ARG A 24 -18.15 -0.84 15.96
N GLU A 25 -17.37 -0.54 16.98
CA GLU A 25 -16.50 0.63 16.98
C GLU A 25 -15.34 0.45 16.02
N ILE A 26 -14.67 -0.70 16.08
CA ILE A 26 -13.58 -1.04 15.15
C ILE A 26 -14.10 -1.09 13.72
N LEU A 27 -15.28 -1.70 13.47
CA LEU A 27 -15.87 -1.79 12.13
C LEU A 27 -16.15 -0.40 11.54
N LYS A 28 -16.61 0.56 12.34
CA LYS A 28 -16.83 1.95 11.91
C LYS A 28 -15.57 2.59 11.31
N TYR A 29 -14.41 2.28 11.85
CA TYR A 29 -13.12 2.80 11.36
C TYR A 29 -12.49 1.90 10.30
N ALA A 30 -12.69 0.58 10.40
CA ALA A 30 -12.11 -0.38 9.47
C ALA A 30 -12.75 -0.31 8.08
N VAL A 31 -14.06 -0.05 7.97
CA VAL A 31 -14.76 0.03 6.67
C VAL A 31 -14.21 1.13 5.76
N PRO A 32 -14.09 2.40 6.17
CA PRO A 32 -13.50 3.44 5.32
C PRO A 32 -12.04 3.13 4.93
N VAL A 33 -11.24 2.60 5.86
CA VAL A 33 -9.85 2.19 5.58
C VAL A 33 -9.82 1.02 4.60
N CYS A 34 -10.67 0.02 4.77
CA CYS A 34 -10.82 -1.12 3.87
C CYS A 34 -11.16 -0.66 2.43
N LEU A 35 -12.15 0.23 2.29
CA LEU A 35 -12.55 0.74 0.98
C LEU A 35 -11.45 1.55 0.31
N ALA A 36 -10.72 2.37 1.06
CA ALA A 36 -9.64 3.17 0.50
C ALA A 36 -8.36 2.33 0.27
N GLN A 37 -7.85 1.64 1.31
CA GLN A 37 -6.55 0.96 1.24
C GLN A 37 -6.63 -0.36 0.47
N THR A 38 -7.56 -1.25 0.82
CA THR A 38 -7.54 -2.60 0.26
C THR A 38 -8.33 -2.65 -1.04
N VAL A 39 -9.58 -2.22 -1.04
CA VAL A 39 -10.43 -2.35 -2.23
C VAL A 39 -10.04 -1.30 -3.28
N GLY A 40 -10.13 -0.02 -2.96
CA GLY A 40 -9.91 1.05 -3.92
C GLY A 40 -8.47 1.06 -4.45
N GLN A 41 -7.49 1.07 -3.55
CA GLN A 41 -6.09 1.10 -3.97
C GLN A 41 -5.72 -0.11 -4.85
N TYR A 42 -5.97 -1.34 -4.39
CA TYR A 42 -5.47 -2.52 -5.10
C TYR A 42 -6.29 -2.88 -6.33
N PHE A 43 -7.60 -2.63 -6.33
CA PHE A 43 -8.41 -2.83 -7.53
C PHE A 43 -7.89 -1.99 -8.70
N PHE A 44 -7.76 -0.69 -8.51
CA PHE A 44 -7.26 0.20 -9.56
C PHE A 44 -5.78 -0.03 -9.85
N PHE A 45 -4.98 -0.35 -8.84
CA PHE A 45 -3.54 -0.59 -9.01
C PHE A 45 -3.27 -1.79 -9.92
N TYR A 46 -3.89 -2.94 -9.65
CA TYR A 46 -3.64 -4.15 -10.45
C TYR A 46 -4.14 -4.02 -11.89
N ILE A 47 -5.28 -3.39 -12.11
CA ILE A 47 -5.76 -3.12 -13.48
C ILE A 47 -4.81 -2.13 -14.17
N GLY A 48 -4.41 -1.07 -13.48
CA GLY A 48 -3.52 -0.05 -14.02
C GLY A 48 -2.15 -0.59 -14.43
N VAL A 49 -1.51 -1.39 -13.58
CA VAL A 49 -0.21 -2.00 -13.87
C VAL A 49 -0.27 -2.98 -15.04
N ALA A 50 -1.40 -3.66 -15.24
CA ALA A 50 -1.58 -4.55 -16.39
C ALA A 50 -1.65 -3.80 -17.73
N HIS A 51 -1.88 -2.48 -17.73
CA HIS A 51 -2.09 -1.66 -18.93
C HIS A 51 -1.03 -0.55 -19.13
N THR A 52 0.00 -0.49 -18.29
CA THR A 52 1.08 0.51 -18.39
C THR A 52 2.46 -0.13 -18.32
N SER A 53 3.49 0.61 -18.70
CA SER A 53 4.88 0.15 -18.55
C SER A 53 5.31 0.18 -17.07
N GLY A 54 6.20 -0.73 -16.68
CA GLY A 54 6.73 -0.80 -15.32
C GLY A 54 7.35 0.54 -14.86
N VAL A 55 8.07 1.22 -15.75
CA VAL A 55 8.70 2.53 -15.48
C VAL A 55 7.66 3.60 -15.14
N LYS A 56 6.64 3.76 -15.98
CA LYS A 56 5.55 4.72 -15.72
C LYS A 56 4.80 4.36 -14.43
N GLY A 57 4.47 3.09 -14.26
CA GLY A 57 3.80 2.58 -13.06
C GLY A 57 4.58 2.90 -11.80
N ALA A 58 5.91 2.68 -11.79
CA ALA A 58 6.78 2.97 -10.65
C ALA A 58 6.86 4.47 -10.33
N ILE A 59 7.00 5.33 -11.35
CA ILE A 59 7.03 6.79 -11.16
C ILE A 59 5.70 7.29 -10.57
N ILE A 60 4.56 6.85 -11.12
CA ILE A 60 3.25 7.27 -10.63
C ILE A 60 3.00 6.72 -9.21
N THR A 61 3.44 5.50 -8.93
CA THR A 61 3.36 4.93 -7.57
C THR A 61 4.15 5.75 -6.56
N GLY A 62 5.31 6.27 -6.94
CA GLY A 62 6.10 7.19 -6.11
C GLY A 62 5.34 8.47 -5.70
N LEU A 63 4.39 8.96 -6.52
CA LEU A 63 3.53 10.08 -6.16
C LEU A 63 2.63 9.82 -4.96
N GLY A 64 2.33 8.57 -4.64
CA GLY A 64 1.44 8.21 -3.53
C GLY A 64 1.88 8.79 -2.20
N ASN A 65 3.18 8.76 -1.91
CA ASN A 65 3.73 9.33 -0.68
C ASN A 65 3.56 10.86 -0.64
N PHE A 66 3.76 11.52 -1.78
CA PHE A 66 3.53 12.96 -1.91
C PHE A 66 2.05 13.31 -1.72
N ILE A 67 1.15 12.55 -2.35
CA ILE A 67 -0.31 12.70 -2.21
C ILE A 67 -0.73 12.51 -0.75
N ALA A 68 -0.20 11.51 -0.03
CA ALA A 68 -0.50 11.28 1.38
C ALA A 68 -0.12 12.50 2.25
N ILE A 69 1.06 13.10 2.02
CA ILE A 69 1.50 14.28 2.73
C ILE A 69 0.65 15.51 2.39
N LEU A 70 0.31 15.71 1.12
CA LEU A 70 -0.58 16.81 0.71
C LEU A 70 -1.96 16.67 1.35
N LEU A 71 -2.54 15.48 1.32
CA LEU A 71 -3.85 15.22 1.91
C LEU A 71 -3.83 15.44 3.44
N SER A 72 -2.79 14.97 4.14
CA SER A 72 -2.67 15.17 5.58
C SER A 72 -2.59 16.65 5.96
N CYS A 73 -1.90 17.46 5.16
CA CYS A 73 -1.70 18.87 5.44
C CYS A 73 -2.87 19.76 4.95
N LEU A 74 -3.40 19.52 3.76
CA LEU A 74 -4.34 20.42 3.09
C LEU A 74 -5.80 20.01 3.26
N ALA A 75 -6.11 18.72 3.02
CA ALA A 75 -7.48 18.22 3.08
C ALA A 75 -7.93 17.89 4.51
N PHE A 76 -7.13 17.09 5.21
CA PHE A 76 -7.46 16.66 6.57
C PHE A 76 -6.94 17.58 7.66
N ARG A 77 -6.01 18.47 7.32
CA ARG A 77 -5.38 19.45 8.23
C ARG A 77 -4.87 18.81 9.53
N SER A 78 -4.46 17.54 9.45
CA SER A 78 -3.90 16.80 10.59
C SER A 78 -2.47 17.23 10.92
N GLU A 79 -1.81 17.89 9.95
CA GLU A 79 -0.44 18.39 10.08
C GLU A 79 -0.28 19.76 9.42
N ARG A 80 0.76 20.50 9.85
CA ARG A 80 1.14 21.76 9.18
C ARG A 80 2.10 21.50 8.03
N MET A 81 1.84 22.11 6.87
CA MET A 81 2.77 22.12 5.75
C MET A 81 3.99 22.98 6.12
N THR A 82 5.19 22.45 5.90
CA THR A 82 6.45 23.17 6.13
C THR A 82 7.34 23.05 4.89
N GLY A 83 8.22 24.05 4.68
CA GLY A 83 9.16 24.01 3.55
C GLY A 83 10.04 22.75 3.53
N ARG A 84 10.42 22.24 4.73
CA ARG A 84 11.19 20.98 4.84
C ARG A 84 10.42 19.77 4.33
N LYS A 85 9.11 19.70 4.58
CA LYS A 85 8.24 18.62 4.06
C LYS A 85 8.16 18.68 2.55
N ILE A 86 7.96 19.88 1.99
CA ILE A 86 7.92 20.07 0.52
C ILE A 86 9.26 19.68 -0.10
N ALA A 87 10.36 20.17 0.42
CA ALA A 87 11.70 19.82 -0.06
C ALA A 87 11.97 18.31 -0.01
N GLY A 88 11.63 17.64 1.10
CA GLY A 88 11.77 16.19 1.24
C GLY A 88 10.93 15.41 0.24
N CYS A 89 9.69 15.82 -0.02
CA CYS A 89 8.83 15.22 -1.02
C CYS A 89 9.38 15.40 -2.45
N VAL A 90 9.81 16.61 -2.81
CA VAL A 90 10.37 16.91 -4.13
C VAL A 90 11.65 16.11 -4.37
N LEU A 91 12.55 16.07 -3.39
CA LEU A 91 13.80 15.30 -3.50
C LEU A 91 13.53 13.79 -3.56
N GLY A 92 12.63 13.27 -2.72
CA GLY A 92 12.25 11.86 -2.73
C GLY A 92 11.61 11.44 -4.05
N PHE A 93 10.68 12.25 -4.57
CA PHE A 93 10.06 11.98 -5.87
C PHE A 93 11.04 12.11 -7.03
N ALA A 94 11.91 13.13 -7.03
CA ALA A 94 12.96 13.26 -8.03
C ALA A 94 13.89 12.03 -8.05
N GLY A 95 14.24 11.49 -6.88
CA GLY A 95 15.00 10.25 -6.77
C GLY A 95 14.30 9.06 -7.44
N VAL A 96 12.99 8.90 -7.22
CA VAL A 96 12.19 7.84 -7.89
C VAL A 96 12.20 8.01 -9.40
N VAL A 97 12.03 9.25 -9.90
CA VAL A 97 12.07 9.56 -11.33
C VAL A 97 13.44 9.21 -11.93
N VAL A 98 14.52 9.67 -11.30
CA VAL A 98 15.89 9.42 -11.80
C VAL A 98 16.18 7.93 -11.88
N ILE A 99 15.90 7.16 -10.82
CA ILE A 99 16.16 5.71 -10.79
C ILE A 99 15.39 4.98 -11.89
N ASN A 100 14.12 5.34 -12.11
CA ASN A 100 13.29 4.65 -13.10
C ASN A 100 13.57 5.09 -14.55
N LEU A 101 14.20 6.24 -14.76
CA LEU A 101 14.63 6.72 -16.08
C LEU A 101 16.01 6.24 -16.49
N MET A 102 16.84 5.78 -15.55
CA MET A 102 18.16 5.25 -15.88
C MET A 102 18.02 3.99 -16.74
N GLY A 103 18.49 4.09 -18.00
CA GLY A 103 18.42 2.98 -18.96
C GLY A 103 17.09 2.78 -19.69
N ASN A 104 16.07 3.59 -19.43
CA ASN A 104 14.74 3.47 -20.05
C ASN A 104 14.31 4.76 -20.73
N SER A 105 13.64 4.66 -21.89
CA SER A 105 12.94 5.78 -22.54
C SER A 105 11.52 5.91 -22.00
N LEU A 106 11.07 7.16 -21.76
CA LEU A 106 9.67 7.44 -21.44
C LEU A 106 8.84 7.48 -22.72
N ASP A 107 7.89 6.55 -22.84
CA ASP A 107 6.78 6.74 -23.77
C ASP A 107 5.82 7.78 -23.17
N MET A 108 5.60 8.90 -23.87
CA MET A 108 4.76 10.02 -23.42
C MET A 108 3.25 9.77 -23.59
N GLY A 109 2.84 8.63 -24.13
CA GLY A 109 1.43 8.26 -24.24
C GLY A 109 0.79 8.11 -22.84
N PHE A 110 -0.43 8.61 -22.66
CA PHE A 110 -1.23 8.47 -21.45
C PHE A 110 -2.46 7.60 -21.73
N LYS A 111 -2.64 6.54 -20.93
CA LYS A 111 -3.82 5.66 -20.99
C LYS A 111 -4.60 5.77 -19.69
N LEU A 112 -5.89 6.10 -19.78
CA LEU A 112 -6.74 6.22 -18.60
C LEU A 112 -6.81 4.92 -17.79
N THR A 113 -6.92 3.77 -18.48
CA THR A 113 -6.96 2.43 -17.87
C THR A 113 -5.61 1.96 -17.32
N GLY A 114 -4.51 2.60 -17.70
CA GLY A 114 -3.16 2.35 -17.19
C GLY A 114 -2.79 3.39 -16.15
N GLU A 115 -2.16 4.48 -16.60
CA GLU A 115 -1.63 5.55 -15.75
C GLU A 115 -2.72 6.23 -14.91
N GLY A 116 -3.92 6.45 -15.50
CA GLY A 116 -5.05 7.04 -14.79
C GLY A 116 -5.51 6.19 -13.61
N PHE A 117 -5.61 4.87 -13.79
CA PHE A 117 -6.00 3.95 -12.71
C PHE A 117 -4.94 3.86 -11.62
N ILE A 118 -3.64 3.92 -11.96
CA ILE A 118 -2.58 3.98 -10.95
C ILE A 118 -2.67 5.30 -10.16
N LEU A 119 -2.99 6.43 -10.80
CA LEU A 119 -3.20 7.70 -10.09
C LEU A 119 -4.38 7.61 -9.10
N ILE A 120 -5.50 7.01 -9.50
CA ILE A 120 -6.64 6.77 -8.61
C ILE A 120 -6.23 5.87 -7.45
N ALA A 121 -5.44 4.83 -7.70
CA ALA A 121 -4.90 3.96 -6.66
C ALA A 121 -4.02 4.73 -5.68
N GLN A 122 -3.15 5.64 -6.15
CA GLN A 122 -2.30 6.45 -5.29
C GLN A 122 -3.09 7.50 -4.50
N LEU A 123 -4.16 8.05 -5.06
CA LEU A 123 -5.09 8.90 -4.31
C LEU A 123 -5.77 8.11 -3.17
N SER A 124 -6.24 6.90 -3.47
CA SER A 124 -6.82 5.98 -2.48
C SER A 124 -5.82 5.60 -1.39
N TYR A 125 -4.56 5.34 -1.76
CA TYR A 125 -3.45 5.12 -0.82
C TYR A 125 -3.23 6.34 0.09
N GLY A 126 -3.18 7.54 -0.48
CA GLY A 126 -3.00 8.78 0.29
C GLY A 126 -4.14 9.00 1.29
N ILE A 127 -5.39 8.81 0.86
CA ILE A 127 -6.58 8.90 1.73
C ILE A 127 -6.47 7.86 2.85
N SER A 128 -6.20 6.60 2.52
CA SER A 128 -6.12 5.52 3.51
C SER A 128 -5.02 5.76 4.55
N THR A 129 -3.87 6.27 4.13
CA THR A 129 -2.75 6.59 5.02
C THR A 129 -3.15 7.62 6.07
N VAL A 130 -3.87 8.67 5.67
CA VAL A 130 -4.38 9.68 6.61
C VAL A 130 -5.47 9.10 7.52
N LEU A 131 -6.41 8.31 6.97
CA LEU A 131 -7.45 7.65 7.76
C LEU A 131 -6.83 6.70 8.81
N ILE A 132 -5.83 5.92 8.44
CA ILE A 132 -5.11 5.05 9.38
C ILE A 132 -4.46 5.88 10.48
N ASN A 133 -3.77 6.98 10.15
CA ASN A 133 -3.17 7.87 11.16
C ASN A 133 -4.21 8.40 12.15
N LEU A 134 -5.35 8.87 11.66
CA LEU A 134 -6.42 9.43 12.50
C LEU A 134 -7.13 8.36 13.35
N PHE A 135 -7.38 7.20 12.79
CA PHE A 135 -8.18 6.14 13.43
C PHE A 135 -7.34 5.26 14.35
N SER A 136 -6.07 5.02 14.02
CA SER A 136 -5.13 4.27 14.89
C SER A 136 -4.81 4.96 16.21
N ARG A 137 -5.17 6.24 16.34
CA ARG A 137 -5.11 6.97 17.63
C ARG A 137 -6.34 6.72 18.50
N LYS A 138 -7.42 6.17 17.93
CA LYS A 138 -8.70 5.93 18.64
C LYS A 138 -8.91 4.46 18.97
N VAL A 139 -8.43 3.57 18.10
CA VAL A 139 -8.54 2.11 18.25
C VAL A 139 -7.20 1.45 18.03
N SER A 140 -7.04 0.19 18.45
CA SER A 140 -5.79 -0.55 18.26
C SER A 140 -5.39 -0.61 16.77
N PRO A 141 -4.22 -0.10 16.38
CA PRO A 141 -3.76 -0.12 14.99
C PRO A 141 -3.60 -1.54 14.44
N VAL A 142 -3.27 -2.50 15.29
CA VAL A 142 -3.12 -3.91 14.93
C VAL A 142 -4.47 -4.51 14.57
N VAL A 143 -5.49 -4.31 15.42
CA VAL A 143 -6.84 -4.84 15.19
C VAL A 143 -7.50 -4.13 14.00
N LEU A 144 -7.29 -2.82 13.86
CA LEU A 144 -7.73 -2.05 12.69
C LEU A 144 -7.16 -2.63 11.39
N SER A 145 -5.84 -2.88 11.34
CA SER A 145 -5.17 -3.48 10.18
C SER A 145 -5.70 -4.89 9.87
N GLY A 146 -5.79 -5.75 10.89
CA GLY A 146 -6.29 -7.12 10.70
C GLY A 146 -7.72 -7.14 10.18
N THR A 147 -8.59 -6.32 10.76
CA THR A 147 -10.01 -6.25 10.37
C THR A 147 -10.18 -5.74 8.94
N GLN A 148 -9.54 -4.62 8.59
CA GLN A 148 -9.69 -4.03 7.26
C GLN A 148 -9.10 -4.93 6.16
N PHE A 149 -7.98 -5.64 6.42
CA PHE A 149 -7.42 -6.59 5.45
C PHE A 149 -8.27 -7.84 5.28
N THR A 150 -8.84 -8.36 6.35
CA THR A 150 -9.76 -9.49 6.27
C THR A 150 -10.98 -9.15 5.42
N MET A 151 -11.63 -8.02 5.73
CA MET A 151 -12.80 -7.56 4.99
C MET A 151 -12.46 -7.22 3.53
N GLY A 152 -11.42 -6.43 3.32
CA GLY A 152 -11.02 -5.98 1.99
C GLY A 152 -10.53 -7.11 1.10
N GLY A 153 -9.83 -8.08 1.69
CA GLY A 153 -9.41 -9.28 0.98
C GLY A 153 -10.59 -10.14 0.52
N ILE A 154 -11.63 -10.30 1.36
CA ILE A 154 -12.88 -10.99 0.99
C ILE A 154 -13.55 -10.24 -0.18
N VAL A 155 -13.71 -8.92 -0.07
CA VAL A 155 -14.34 -8.10 -1.12
C VAL A 155 -13.56 -8.20 -2.43
N LEU A 156 -12.23 -8.07 -2.40
CA LEU A 156 -11.40 -8.23 -3.61
C LEU A 156 -11.48 -9.62 -4.21
N THR A 157 -11.55 -10.66 -3.38
CA THR A 157 -11.73 -12.04 -3.87
C THR A 157 -13.07 -12.19 -4.57
N LEU A 158 -14.15 -11.67 -4.00
CA LEU A 158 -15.48 -11.71 -4.62
C LEU A 158 -15.52 -10.94 -5.94
N ILE A 159 -14.89 -9.75 -6.00
CA ILE A 159 -14.76 -8.97 -7.24
C ILE A 159 -13.96 -9.77 -8.28
N GLY A 160 -12.81 -10.35 -7.88
CA GLY A 160 -11.97 -11.13 -8.79
C GLY A 160 -12.68 -12.35 -9.36
N VAL A 161 -13.43 -13.09 -8.55
CA VAL A 161 -14.26 -14.21 -9.01
C VAL A 161 -15.38 -13.72 -9.95
N GLY A 162 -16.03 -12.61 -9.59
CA GLY A 162 -17.08 -12.00 -10.44
C GLY A 162 -16.56 -11.52 -11.81
N MET A 163 -15.28 -11.15 -11.88
CA MET A 163 -14.60 -10.80 -13.14
C MET A 163 -14.08 -12.02 -13.93
N GLY A 164 -14.44 -13.23 -13.53
CA GLY A 164 -14.02 -14.47 -14.19
C GLY A 164 -12.69 -15.03 -13.71
N GLY A 165 -12.13 -14.51 -12.61
CA GLY A 165 -10.92 -15.05 -11.99
C GLY A 165 -11.16 -16.46 -11.45
N HIS A 166 -10.24 -17.36 -11.74
CA HIS A 166 -10.26 -18.75 -11.25
C HIS A 166 -8.87 -19.15 -10.76
N LEU A 167 -8.85 -20.04 -9.80
CA LEU A 167 -7.59 -20.65 -9.37
C LEU A 167 -7.19 -21.68 -10.43
N GLY A 168 -5.99 -21.50 -10.97
CA GLY A 168 -5.37 -22.52 -11.83
C GLY A 168 -4.93 -23.73 -11.03
N ASN A 169 -3.94 -24.48 -11.55
CA ASN A 169 -3.38 -25.63 -10.84
C ASN A 169 -2.72 -25.19 -9.53
N VAL A 170 -3.32 -25.60 -8.42
CA VAL A 170 -2.79 -25.32 -7.07
C VAL A 170 -1.61 -26.26 -6.81
N THR A 171 -0.41 -25.71 -6.72
CA THR A 171 0.80 -26.45 -6.39
C THR A 171 1.22 -26.15 -4.95
N ALA A 172 1.94 -27.08 -4.30
CA ALA A 172 2.48 -26.86 -2.96
C ALA A 172 3.39 -25.62 -2.90
N GLY A 173 4.20 -25.38 -3.94
CA GLY A 173 5.02 -24.17 -4.05
C GLY A 173 4.19 -22.89 -4.13
N GLY A 174 3.09 -22.90 -4.90
CA GLY A 174 2.15 -21.77 -4.99
C GLY A 174 1.51 -21.44 -3.64
N VAL A 175 1.09 -22.46 -2.88
CA VAL A 175 0.55 -22.28 -1.53
C VAL A 175 1.59 -21.69 -0.58
N ALA A 176 2.83 -22.18 -0.63
CA ALA A 176 3.92 -21.66 0.19
C ALA A 176 4.21 -20.18 -0.12
N ILE A 177 4.22 -19.79 -1.40
CA ILE A 177 4.41 -18.40 -1.82
C ILE A 177 3.26 -17.52 -1.31
N ILE A 178 2.00 -17.97 -1.45
CA ILE A 178 0.83 -17.22 -0.95
C ILE A 178 0.93 -17.01 0.56
N PHE A 179 1.31 -18.04 1.31
CA PHE A 179 1.50 -17.93 2.76
C PHE A 179 2.63 -16.96 3.12
N TYR A 180 3.77 -17.06 2.43
CA TYR A 180 4.90 -16.13 2.60
C TYR A 180 4.49 -14.68 2.34
N LEU A 181 3.82 -14.41 1.22
CA LEU A 181 3.32 -13.08 0.88
C LEU A 181 2.28 -12.56 1.89
N ALA A 182 1.43 -13.45 2.42
CA ALA A 182 0.49 -13.08 3.47
C ALA A 182 1.20 -12.69 4.77
N MET A 183 2.25 -13.42 5.16
CA MET A 183 3.08 -13.08 6.33
C MET A 183 3.80 -11.74 6.15
N VAL A 184 4.42 -11.52 5.00
CA VAL A 184 5.08 -10.24 4.68
C VAL A 184 4.08 -9.10 4.76
N SER A 185 2.91 -9.26 4.14
CA SER A 185 1.85 -8.24 4.18
C SER A 185 1.35 -7.99 5.61
N ALA A 186 1.10 -9.06 6.38
CA ALA A 186 0.65 -8.96 7.77
C ALA A 186 1.62 -8.13 8.62
N VAL A 187 2.92 -8.41 8.52
CA VAL A 187 3.95 -7.70 9.28
C VAL A 187 4.10 -6.26 8.79
N ALA A 188 4.31 -6.06 7.49
CA ALA A 188 4.60 -4.75 6.91
C ALA A 188 3.48 -3.74 7.16
N TYR A 189 2.23 -4.10 6.85
CA TYR A 189 1.11 -3.18 7.01
C TYR A 189 0.71 -2.95 8.48
N THR A 190 0.89 -3.96 9.34
CA THR A 190 0.68 -3.76 10.78
C THR A 190 1.71 -2.78 11.35
N LEU A 191 3.00 -2.94 11.00
CA LEU A 191 4.05 -2.01 11.40
C LEU A 191 3.78 -0.59 10.86
N TRP A 192 3.36 -0.49 9.59
CA TRP A 192 2.96 0.78 8.99
C TRP A 192 1.84 1.47 9.76
N SER A 193 0.79 0.75 10.14
CA SER A 193 -0.32 1.28 10.93
C SER A 193 0.11 1.69 12.34
N VAL A 194 1.00 0.91 12.97
CA VAL A 194 1.58 1.25 14.28
C VAL A 194 2.43 2.51 14.18
N LEU A 195 3.28 2.64 13.16
CA LEU A 195 4.07 3.84 12.92
C LEU A 195 3.20 5.08 12.73
N LEU A 196 2.12 4.96 11.95
CA LEU A 196 1.16 6.03 11.73
C LEU A 196 0.36 6.40 12.99
N ALA A 197 0.16 5.47 13.92
CA ALA A 197 -0.51 5.76 15.19
C ALA A 197 0.30 6.73 16.08
N TRP A 198 1.62 6.66 16.01
CA TRP A 198 2.52 7.41 16.88
C TRP A 198 3.27 8.57 16.20
N ASN A 199 3.21 8.64 14.88
CA ASN A 199 3.94 9.63 14.11
C ASN A 199 3.03 10.37 13.13
N ASP A 200 3.50 11.54 12.71
CA ASP A 200 2.86 12.28 11.62
C ASP A 200 2.96 11.51 10.30
N VAL A 201 1.93 11.63 9.45
CA VAL A 201 1.90 11.00 8.12
C VAL A 201 3.14 11.37 7.31
N SER A 202 3.54 12.64 7.33
CA SER A 202 4.71 13.12 6.59
C SER A 202 6.01 12.48 7.03
N LYS A 203 6.18 12.17 8.32
CA LYS A 203 7.38 11.49 8.83
C LYS A 203 7.43 10.03 8.37
N VAL A 204 6.30 9.36 8.33
CA VAL A 204 6.21 7.95 7.91
C VAL A 204 6.27 7.82 6.38
N ALA A 205 5.52 8.65 5.65
CA ALA A 205 5.44 8.59 4.20
C ALA A 205 6.78 8.85 3.48
N ILE A 206 7.67 9.65 4.06
CA ILE A 206 9.03 9.88 3.50
C ILE A 206 9.80 8.55 3.37
N PHE A 207 9.65 7.62 4.33
CA PHE A 207 10.28 6.30 4.22
C PHE A 207 9.73 5.45 3.08
N GLY A 208 8.54 5.75 2.58
CA GLY A 208 7.98 5.09 1.39
C GLY A 208 8.81 5.31 0.12
N PHE A 209 9.60 6.38 0.04
CA PHE A 209 10.54 6.60 -1.07
C PHE A 209 11.75 5.64 -1.05
N VAL A 210 11.97 4.92 0.05
CA VAL A 210 13.01 3.88 0.14
C VAL A 210 12.58 2.61 -0.62
N ASN A 211 11.28 2.38 -0.81
CA ASN A 211 10.77 1.17 -1.49
C ASN A 211 11.33 1.00 -2.92
N PRO A 212 11.36 2.02 -3.80
CA PRO A 212 11.97 1.89 -5.12
C PRO A 212 13.47 1.57 -5.06
N LEU A 213 14.20 2.17 -4.11
CA LEU A 213 15.63 1.88 -3.90
C LEU A 213 15.86 0.41 -3.53
N CYS A 214 15.09 -0.09 -2.55
CA CYS A 214 15.17 -1.50 -2.16
C CYS A 214 14.79 -2.43 -3.32
N SER A 215 13.78 -2.07 -4.12
CA SER A 215 13.38 -2.85 -5.28
C SER A 215 14.50 -2.99 -6.31
N VAL A 216 15.19 -1.88 -6.63
CA VAL A 216 16.32 -1.90 -7.58
C VAL A 216 17.49 -2.73 -7.03
N ILE A 217 17.83 -2.56 -5.75
CA ILE A 217 18.91 -3.34 -5.11
C ILE A 217 18.58 -4.84 -5.11
N LEU A 218 17.35 -5.21 -4.74
CA LEU A 218 16.92 -6.62 -4.72
C LEU A 218 16.87 -7.21 -6.12
N SER A 219 16.39 -6.48 -7.12
CA SER A 219 16.38 -6.91 -8.52
C SER A 219 17.81 -7.15 -9.02
N ALA A 220 18.72 -6.23 -8.74
CA ALA A 220 20.12 -6.36 -9.09
C ALA A 220 20.77 -7.59 -8.45
N LEU A 221 20.52 -7.84 -7.17
CA LEU A 221 21.12 -8.96 -6.42
C LEU A 221 20.50 -10.31 -6.79
N MET A 222 19.18 -10.39 -6.98
CA MET A 222 18.47 -11.66 -7.16
C MET A 222 18.34 -12.08 -8.63
N LEU A 223 18.19 -11.11 -9.55
CA LEU A 223 17.98 -11.39 -10.97
C LEU A 223 19.23 -11.16 -11.80
N GLY A 224 20.29 -10.61 -11.22
CA GLY A 224 21.55 -10.33 -11.95
C GLY A 224 21.41 -9.26 -13.03
N GLU A 225 20.38 -8.40 -12.96
CA GLU A 225 20.04 -7.39 -13.95
C GLU A 225 21.02 -6.19 -13.99
N VAL A 226 22.13 -6.25 -13.29
CA VAL A 226 23.17 -5.19 -13.29
C VAL A 226 23.91 -5.06 -14.64
N LYS A 227 23.62 -5.88 -15.63
CA LYS A 227 24.38 -5.94 -16.89
C LYS A 227 23.84 -5.11 -18.06
N GLN A 228 22.87 -4.22 -17.86
CA GLN A 228 22.34 -3.37 -18.94
C GLN A 228 22.27 -1.88 -18.57
N ALA A 229 23.27 -1.37 -17.87
CA ALA A 229 23.46 0.08 -17.69
C ALA A 229 24.72 0.52 -18.44
#